data_1c92d2340a385dbd8aa0285ae09f5106
#
_entry.id   1c92d2340a385dbd8aa0285ae09f5106
#
_cell.length_a   1.000
_cell.length_b   1.000
_cell.length_c   1.000
_cell.angle_alpha   90.00
_cell.angle_beta   90.00
_cell.angle_gamma   90.00
#
_symmetry.space_group_name_H-M   'P 1'
#
loop_
_entity.id
_entity.type
_entity.pdbx_description
1 polymer ?
#
loop_
_entity_poly.entity_id
_entity_poly.type
_entity_poly.pdbx_seq_one_letter_code
_entity_poly.pdbx_strand_id
1 'polypeptide(L)'
;MTVEYLPVGVKCNLKCTYCYQEPMRDAGNFSVPLNFVRVKDSIIKSGGKFALFGGEPLLATMEHLETVLAFGTEIGNHNGLQTNGLLVNPDHVDLFKKHKVHVGVSIDGPGLCNSARSSDFDTELIISNIVGMLQEGISVSLIITVHALNAMHMRDLLFFIDDMEKAGVRFFNFHNLEVDNHLTDFTLKLSDTENFRAFATIYWHTKRKDIDCLPFKDIRSLLTVEKPYVSCIWSGCDPITTPAVQGINAEGSLTNCGRTNKLGIDWIKSNNYPSMERYQALAITPYAKGGCKDCEYFFACKGQCPGTAIDGDWRNRTKDCVFWYSLIDMIRGDLVDDGVPVLDLKEANQRFLRSIYAPPSRQQTQHSDTPHGDYHGDHTDFTSNASQPPK
;
A
#
# COMPACT_ATOMS: atom_id res chain seq x y z
N MET A 1 -1.29 -6.22 -12.37
CA MET A 1 -1.75 -6.36 -10.96
C MET A 1 -0.66 -7.07 -10.19
N THR A 2 -0.27 -6.59 -9.02
CA THR A 2 0.69 -7.29 -8.15
C THR A 2 -0.08 -8.18 -7.18
N VAL A 3 0.33 -9.42 -7.06
CA VAL A 3 -0.26 -10.40 -6.15
C VAL A 3 0.52 -10.38 -4.83
N GLU A 4 -0.18 -10.37 -3.70
CA GLU A 4 0.44 -10.59 -2.39
C GLU A 4 0.63 -12.11 -2.18
N TYR A 5 1.86 -12.60 -2.30
CA TYR A 5 2.15 -13.99 -1.95
C TYR A 5 2.47 -14.11 -0.45
N LEU A 6 1.72 -14.95 0.25
CA LEU A 6 1.80 -15.13 1.69
C LEU A 6 2.48 -16.47 2.03
N PRO A 7 3.83 -16.54 2.08
CA PRO A 7 4.57 -17.80 2.26
C PRO A 7 4.27 -18.48 3.58
N VAL A 8 3.94 -17.73 4.63
CA VAL A 8 3.62 -18.20 5.97
C VAL A 8 2.24 -17.74 6.44
N GLY A 9 1.36 -17.37 5.52
CA GLY A 9 0.04 -16.83 5.84
C GLY A 9 0.15 -15.57 6.70
N VAL A 10 -0.58 -15.53 7.81
CA VAL A 10 -0.58 -14.39 8.77
C VAL A 10 0.37 -14.58 9.96
N LYS A 11 1.19 -15.65 9.98
CA LYS A 11 2.17 -15.89 11.05
C LYS A 11 3.18 -14.75 11.13
N CYS A 12 3.42 -14.22 12.33
CA CYS A 12 4.33 -13.11 12.57
C CYS A 12 5.10 -13.31 13.89
N ASN A 13 6.31 -12.75 13.96
CA ASN A 13 7.14 -12.71 15.16
C ASN A 13 6.88 -11.46 16.02
N LEU A 14 6.17 -10.46 15.51
CA LEU A 14 5.73 -9.28 16.25
C LEU A 14 4.24 -9.35 16.62
N LYS A 15 3.87 -8.59 17.67
CA LYS A 15 2.50 -8.43 18.16
C LYS A 15 2.12 -6.94 18.17
N CYS A 16 2.13 -6.31 17.00
CA CYS A 16 1.74 -4.90 16.89
C CYS A 16 0.31 -4.71 17.41
N THR A 17 0.09 -3.77 18.33
CA THR A 17 -1.20 -3.59 19.03
C THR A 17 -2.36 -3.17 18.09
N TYR A 18 -2.04 -2.73 16.89
CA TYR A 18 -3.02 -2.32 15.86
C TYR A 18 -3.09 -3.25 14.66
N CYS A 19 -2.49 -4.45 14.73
CA CYS A 19 -2.38 -5.33 13.57
C CYS A 19 -3.74 -5.90 13.16
N TYR A 20 -4.25 -5.52 11.99
CA TYR A 20 -5.52 -6.01 11.47
C TYR A 20 -5.54 -7.53 11.17
N GLN A 21 -4.37 -8.19 11.14
CA GLN A 21 -4.28 -9.64 10.94
C GLN A 21 -4.31 -10.44 12.25
N GLU A 22 -4.31 -9.79 13.42
CA GLU A 22 -4.29 -10.49 14.71
C GLU A 22 -5.49 -11.41 14.90
N PRO A 23 -6.74 -11.02 14.59
CA PRO A 23 -7.88 -11.91 14.69
C PRO A 23 -7.76 -13.19 13.86
N MET A 24 -7.12 -13.11 12.68
CA MET A 24 -6.87 -14.28 11.84
C MET A 24 -5.81 -15.20 12.45
N ARG A 25 -4.78 -14.65 13.10
CA ARG A 25 -3.78 -15.43 13.85
C ARG A 25 -4.39 -16.13 15.03
N ASP A 26 -5.22 -15.45 15.79
CA ASP A 26 -5.92 -15.99 16.96
C ASP A 26 -6.89 -17.11 16.57
N ALA A 27 -7.50 -17.01 15.39
CA ALA A 27 -8.33 -18.07 14.81
C ALA A 27 -7.53 -19.26 14.26
N GLY A 28 -6.19 -19.24 14.33
CA GLY A 28 -5.33 -20.34 13.88
C GLY A 28 -5.11 -20.39 12.36
N ASN A 29 -5.34 -19.30 11.65
CA ASN A 29 -5.09 -19.20 10.20
C ASN A 29 -3.57 -19.09 9.93
N PHE A 30 -2.85 -20.15 10.25
CA PHE A 30 -1.41 -20.26 9.99
C PHE A 30 -1.13 -20.76 8.57
N SER A 31 0.15 -20.69 8.18
CA SER A 31 0.58 -21.20 6.90
C SER A 31 0.35 -22.72 6.78
N VAL A 32 -0.03 -23.13 5.60
CA VAL A 32 -0.07 -24.51 5.15
C VAL A 32 1.24 -24.88 4.47
N PRO A 33 1.56 -26.18 4.29
CA PRO A 33 2.75 -26.61 3.57
C PRO A 33 2.81 -26.02 2.16
N LEU A 34 4.03 -25.65 1.73
CA LEU A 34 4.25 -25.11 0.39
C LEU A 34 3.86 -26.12 -0.71
N ASN A 35 2.94 -25.71 -1.56
CA ASN A 35 2.69 -26.38 -2.84
C ASN A 35 3.18 -25.49 -3.99
N PHE A 36 4.46 -25.56 -4.29
CA PHE A 36 5.09 -24.65 -5.23
C PHE A 36 4.53 -24.75 -6.66
N VAL A 37 4.08 -25.93 -7.08
CA VAL A 37 3.46 -26.10 -8.41
C VAL A 37 2.17 -25.27 -8.50
N ARG A 38 1.29 -25.38 -7.51
CA ARG A 38 0.05 -24.59 -7.47
C ARG A 38 0.31 -23.09 -7.29
N VAL A 39 1.32 -22.71 -6.48
CA VAL A 39 1.72 -21.32 -6.30
C VAL A 39 2.14 -20.70 -7.63
N LYS A 40 3.03 -21.38 -8.39
CA LYS A 40 3.46 -20.95 -9.73
C LYS A 40 2.26 -20.77 -10.67
N ASP A 41 1.40 -21.76 -10.74
CA ASP A 41 0.19 -21.72 -11.58
C ASP A 41 -0.70 -20.53 -11.25
N SER A 42 -0.90 -20.27 -9.95
CA SER A 42 -1.75 -19.17 -9.48
C SER A 42 -1.13 -17.80 -9.76
N ILE A 43 0.19 -17.66 -9.57
CA ILE A 43 0.92 -16.43 -9.92
C ILE A 43 0.81 -16.16 -11.43
N ILE A 44 1.08 -17.15 -12.28
CA ILE A 44 1.00 -17.00 -13.74
C ILE A 44 -0.42 -16.62 -14.17
N LYS A 45 -1.44 -17.32 -13.67
CA LYS A 45 -2.86 -17.01 -13.96
C LYS A 45 -3.29 -15.63 -13.49
N SER A 46 -2.62 -15.09 -12.47
CA SER A 46 -2.86 -13.73 -11.94
C SER A 46 -2.02 -12.65 -12.64
N GLY A 47 -1.30 -12.97 -13.71
CA GLY A 47 -0.54 -12.03 -14.54
C GLY A 47 0.96 -11.98 -14.26
N GLY A 48 1.51 -12.92 -13.48
CA GLY A 48 2.96 -13.13 -13.31
C GLY A 48 3.68 -12.11 -12.41
N LYS A 49 2.97 -11.15 -11.82
CA LYS A 49 3.56 -10.14 -10.92
C LYS A 49 3.17 -10.42 -9.48
N PHE A 50 4.16 -10.54 -8.58
CA PHE A 50 3.92 -10.78 -7.17
C PHE A 50 4.97 -10.15 -6.27
N ALA A 51 4.63 -9.98 -4.99
CA ALA A 51 5.54 -9.61 -3.92
C ALA A 51 5.27 -10.50 -2.68
N LEU A 52 6.31 -10.76 -1.91
CA LEU A 52 6.18 -11.52 -0.66
C LEU A 52 5.56 -10.64 0.40
N PHE A 53 4.51 -11.14 1.01
CA PHE A 53 3.68 -10.42 1.98
C PHE A 53 3.18 -11.37 3.07
N GLY A 54 2.31 -10.92 3.95
CA GLY A 54 1.63 -11.74 4.95
C GLY A 54 1.82 -11.22 6.35
N GLY A 55 2.01 -12.10 7.35
CA GLY A 55 2.40 -11.72 8.70
C GLY A 55 3.85 -11.22 8.69
N GLU A 56 4.80 -12.16 8.70
CA GLU A 56 6.23 -11.87 8.48
C GLU A 56 6.81 -12.92 7.51
N PRO A 57 7.06 -12.56 6.25
CA PRO A 57 7.52 -13.52 5.25
C PRO A 57 8.91 -14.11 5.54
N LEU A 58 9.77 -13.41 6.29
CA LEU A 58 11.09 -13.93 6.68
C LEU A 58 11.04 -15.06 7.74
N LEU A 59 9.85 -15.44 8.20
CA LEU A 59 9.65 -16.69 8.94
C LEU A 59 9.59 -17.93 8.04
N ALA A 60 9.51 -17.78 6.73
CA ALA A 60 9.67 -18.88 5.79
C ALA A 60 11.12 -19.36 5.80
N THR A 61 11.33 -20.63 5.42
CA THR A 61 12.69 -21.16 5.31
C THR A 61 13.46 -20.47 4.17
N MET A 62 14.77 -20.38 4.29
CA MET A 62 15.63 -19.83 3.22
C MET A 62 15.43 -20.55 1.88
N GLU A 63 15.25 -21.87 1.90
CA GLU A 63 14.95 -22.69 0.72
C GLU A 63 13.63 -22.25 0.06
N HIS A 64 12.60 -21.97 0.86
CA HIS A 64 11.31 -21.50 0.37
C HIS A 64 11.45 -20.12 -0.29
N LEU A 65 12.10 -19.17 0.41
CA LEU A 65 12.33 -17.82 -0.11
C LEU A 65 13.15 -17.85 -1.40
N GLU A 66 14.25 -18.61 -1.43
CA GLU A 66 15.10 -18.81 -2.62
C GLU A 66 14.28 -19.34 -3.79
N THR A 67 13.48 -20.38 -3.56
CA THR A 67 12.67 -21.04 -4.60
C THR A 67 11.69 -20.06 -5.25
N VAL A 68 11.02 -19.24 -4.45
CA VAL A 68 10.01 -18.30 -4.94
C VAL A 68 10.65 -17.08 -5.62
N LEU A 69 11.74 -16.55 -5.05
CA LEU A 69 12.45 -15.40 -5.63
C LEU A 69 13.18 -15.79 -6.93
N ALA A 70 13.75 -17.00 -7.01
CA ALA A 70 14.33 -17.53 -8.24
C ALA A 70 13.28 -17.64 -9.35
N PHE A 71 12.09 -18.15 -9.02
CA PHE A 71 10.98 -18.19 -9.97
C PHE A 71 10.56 -16.77 -10.42
N GLY A 72 10.48 -15.82 -9.48
CA GLY A 72 10.21 -14.43 -9.84
C GLY A 72 11.24 -13.88 -10.83
N THR A 73 12.52 -14.14 -10.60
CA THR A 73 13.60 -13.75 -11.52
C THR A 73 13.45 -14.42 -12.89
N GLU A 74 13.11 -15.72 -12.92
CA GLU A 74 12.90 -16.50 -14.16
C GLU A 74 11.78 -15.89 -15.04
N ILE A 75 10.68 -15.46 -14.43
CA ILE A 75 9.54 -14.89 -15.18
C ILE A 75 9.66 -13.37 -15.41
N GLY A 76 10.78 -12.75 -15.03
CA GLY A 76 11.00 -11.31 -15.18
C GLY A 76 10.16 -10.46 -14.21
N ASN A 77 9.76 -11.02 -13.06
CA ASN A 77 9.11 -10.25 -12.00
C ASN A 77 10.13 -9.34 -11.30
N HIS A 78 9.71 -8.12 -10.98
CA HIS A 78 10.44 -7.28 -10.03
C HIS A 78 10.17 -7.80 -8.62
N ASN A 79 11.14 -8.57 -8.08
CA ASN A 79 10.97 -9.20 -6.78
C ASN A 79 10.82 -8.17 -5.67
N GLY A 80 9.76 -8.25 -4.91
CA GLY A 80 9.46 -7.38 -3.78
C GLY A 80 9.14 -8.19 -2.53
N LEU A 81 9.42 -7.59 -1.38
CA LEU A 81 9.16 -8.17 -0.07
C LEU A 81 8.71 -7.07 0.89
N GLN A 82 7.63 -7.30 1.66
CA GLN A 82 7.31 -6.45 2.81
C GLN A 82 7.58 -7.20 4.11
N THR A 83 8.42 -6.63 4.97
CA THR A 83 8.85 -7.23 6.24
C THR A 83 8.76 -6.22 7.40
N ASN A 84 8.75 -6.72 8.64
CA ASN A 84 8.98 -5.87 9.80
C ASN A 84 10.47 -5.56 10.05
N GLY A 85 11.38 -6.16 9.29
CA GLY A 85 12.81 -5.90 9.31
C GLY A 85 13.61 -6.52 10.45
N LEU A 86 12.95 -7.11 11.46
CA LEU A 86 13.63 -7.62 12.66
C LEU A 86 14.45 -8.88 12.40
N LEU A 87 14.02 -9.73 11.46
CA LEU A 87 14.68 -11.02 11.17
C LEU A 87 15.76 -10.94 10.08
N VAL A 88 16.01 -9.75 9.54
CA VAL A 88 17.03 -9.59 8.50
C VAL A 88 18.39 -9.96 9.06
N ASN A 89 19.11 -10.81 8.32
CA ASN A 89 20.45 -11.28 8.65
C ASN A 89 21.30 -11.38 7.37
N PRO A 90 22.61 -11.68 7.45
CA PRO A 90 23.48 -11.74 6.28
C PRO A 90 23.00 -12.67 5.16
N ASP A 91 22.44 -13.85 5.49
CA ASP A 91 21.92 -14.78 4.48
C ASP A 91 20.72 -14.16 3.70
N HIS A 92 19.87 -13.41 4.39
CA HIS A 92 18.79 -12.67 3.73
C HIS A 92 19.36 -11.56 2.83
N VAL A 93 20.39 -10.84 3.26
CA VAL A 93 21.03 -9.78 2.46
C VAL A 93 21.60 -10.37 1.17
N ASP A 94 22.29 -11.49 1.24
CA ASP A 94 22.85 -12.19 0.07
C ASP A 94 21.74 -12.65 -0.89
N LEU A 95 20.65 -13.17 -0.34
CA LEU A 95 19.46 -13.57 -1.09
C LEU A 95 18.82 -12.38 -1.82
N PHE A 96 18.67 -11.25 -1.13
CA PHE A 96 18.07 -10.03 -1.71
C PHE A 96 18.94 -9.45 -2.83
N LYS A 97 20.27 -9.45 -2.66
CA LYS A 97 21.22 -9.03 -3.71
C LYS A 97 21.13 -9.96 -4.93
N LYS A 98 21.14 -11.27 -4.70
CA LYS A 98 21.07 -12.29 -5.75
C LYS A 98 19.86 -12.14 -6.64
N HIS A 99 18.70 -11.88 -6.06
CA HIS A 99 17.41 -11.78 -6.77
C HIS A 99 16.92 -10.35 -6.98
N LYS A 100 17.76 -9.34 -6.71
CA LYS A 100 17.47 -7.91 -6.85
C LYS A 100 16.14 -7.52 -6.17
N VAL A 101 15.96 -7.98 -4.93
CA VAL A 101 14.72 -7.77 -4.17
C VAL A 101 14.63 -6.33 -3.70
N HIS A 102 13.49 -5.69 -3.94
CA HIS A 102 13.12 -4.46 -3.26
C HIS A 102 12.49 -4.78 -1.91
N VAL A 103 12.98 -4.16 -0.83
CA VAL A 103 12.55 -4.46 0.54
C VAL A 103 11.76 -3.30 1.13
N GLY A 104 10.45 -3.50 1.30
CA GLY A 104 9.61 -2.59 2.07
C GLY A 104 9.68 -2.92 3.56
N VAL A 105 10.20 -2.02 4.39
CA VAL A 105 10.26 -2.22 5.83
C VAL A 105 9.18 -1.44 6.54
N SER A 106 8.39 -2.16 7.36
CA SER A 106 7.33 -1.56 8.17
C SER A 106 7.88 -1.08 9.50
N ILE A 107 7.97 0.25 9.70
CA ILE A 107 8.44 0.91 10.92
C ILE A 107 7.74 2.26 11.07
N ASP A 108 7.25 2.59 12.27
CA ASP A 108 6.45 3.81 12.49
C ASP A 108 7.28 5.02 12.97
N GLY A 109 8.58 4.88 13.01
CA GLY A 109 9.54 5.89 13.43
C GLY A 109 10.51 5.38 14.51
N PRO A 110 11.32 6.25 15.15
CA PRO A 110 12.25 5.88 16.20
C PRO A 110 11.56 5.82 17.57
N GLY A 111 12.13 5.08 18.51
CA GLY A 111 11.75 5.05 19.91
C GLY A 111 10.24 4.92 20.15
N LEU A 112 9.64 5.87 20.86
CA LEU A 112 8.21 5.88 21.19
C LEU A 112 7.29 5.90 19.95
N CYS A 113 7.74 6.41 18.82
CA CYS A 113 6.96 6.36 17.59
C CYS A 113 6.63 4.93 17.17
N ASN A 114 7.52 3.97 17.43
CA ASN A 114 7.38 2.56 17.04
C ASN A 114 6.88 1.65 18.16
N SER A 115 6.61 2.17 19.37
CA SER A 115 6.32 1.35 20.55
C SER A 115 5.02 0.54 20.44
N ALA A 116 4.09 0.89 19.53
CA ALA A 116 2.93 0.09 19.21
C ALA A 116 3.25 -1.18 18.39
N ARG A 117 4.48 -1.26 17.83
CA ARG A 117 4.94 -2.39 17.00
C ARG A 117 5.95 -3.26 17.74
N SER A 118 6.96 -2.65 18.37
CA SER A 118 8.10 -3.36 18.93
C SER A 118 8.74 -2.58 20.10
N SER A 119 9.61 -3.27 20.85
CA SER A 119 10.42 -2.64 21.89
C SER A 119 11.41 -1.64 21.30
N ASP A 120 11.97 -0.76 22.15
CA ASP A 120 13.02 0.18 21.74
C ASP A 120 14.25 -0.57 21.20
N PHE A 121 14.66 -1.67 21.84
CA PHE A 121 15.77 -2.50 21.38
C PHE A 121 15.52 -3.09 19.98
N ASP A 122 14.34 -3.64 19.75
CA ASP A 122 13.98 -4.19 18.43
C ASP A 122 13.88 -3.07 17.37
N THR A 123 13.40 -1.90 17.76
CA THR A 123 13.32 -0.72 16.87
C THR A 123 14.70 -0.29 16.40
N GLU A 124 15.68 -0.18 17.28
CA GLU A 124 17.06 0.16 16.95
C GLU A 124 17.70 -0.93 16.04
N LEU A 125 17.42 -2.21 16.29
CA LEU A 125 17.87 -3.29 15.44
C LEU A 125 17.26 -3.21 14.04
N ILE A 126 15.96 -2.90 13.93
CA ILE A 126 15.29 -2.70 12.63
C ILE A 126 15.94 -1.54 11.87
N ILE A 127 16.19 -0.40 12.54
CA ILE A 127 16.87 0.76 11.94
C ILE A 127 18.28 0.38 11.45
N SER A 128 19.03 -0.35 12.27
CA SER A 128 20.37 -0.86 11.90
C SER A 128 20.31 -1.78 10.67
N ASN A 129 19.32 -2.67 10.59
CA ASN A 129 19.11 -3.56 9.45
C ASN A 129 18.75 -2.78 8.18
N ILE A 130 17.93 -1.71 8.29
CA ILE A 130 17.61 -0.82 7.16
C ILE A 130 18.89 -0.19 6.61
N VAL A 131 19.69 0.41 7.49
CA VAL A 131 20.94 1.08 7.10
C VAL A 131 21.93 0.07 6.51
N GLY A 132 22.06 -1.12 7.12
CA GLY A 132 22.91 -2.19 6.61
C GLY A 132 22.50 -2.65 5.22
N MET A 133 21.21 -2.87 4.95
CA MET A 133 20.72 -3.21 3.61
C MET A 133 21.01 -2.12 2.58
N LEU A 134 20.84 -0.85 2.92
CA LEU A 134 21.16 0.28 2.04
C LEU A 134 22.65 0.35 1.71
N GLN A 135 23.52 0.13 2.70
CA GLN A 135 24.99 0.08 2.51
C GLN A 135 25.42 -1.08 1.58
N GLU A 136 24.68 -2.17 1.61
CA GLU A 136 24.88 -3.32 0.70
C GLU A 136 24.24 -3.12 -0.69
N GLY A 137 23.67 -1.93 -0.96
CA GLY A 137 23.08 -1.56 -2.25
C GLY A 137 21.69 -2.15 -2.50
N ILE A 138 21.00 -2.64 -1.46
CA ILE A 138 19.64 -3.13 -1.55
C ILE A 138 18.69 -1.93 -1.57
N SER A 139 17.72 -1.93 -2.49
CA SER A 139 16.66 -0.93 -2.52
C SER A 139 15.70 -1.13 -1.36
N VAL A 140 15.55 -0.11 -0.51
CA VAL A 140 14.67 -0.14 0.67
C VAL A 140 13.65 0.99 0.60
N SER A 141 12.38 0.68 0.92
CA SER A 141 11.32 1.65 1.18
C SER A 141 10.79 1.49 2.60
N LEU A 142 10.17 2.54 3.14
CA LEU A 142 9.57 2.50 4.47
C LEU A 142 8.06 2.58 4.39
N ILE A 143 7.38 1.75 5.19
CA ILE A 143 5.94 1.78 5.39
C ILE A 143 5.68 2.24 6.83
N ILE A 144 5.02 3.38 6.97
CA ILE A 144 4.80 4.07 8.24
C ILE A 144 3.30 4.18 8.48
N THR A 145 2.81 3.56 9.55
CA THR A 145 1.44 3.77 10.00
C THR A 145 1.38 4.98 10.90
N VAL A 146 0.62 5.99 10.50
CA VAL A 146 0.42 7.22 11.30
C VAL A 146 -0.67 6.97 12.34
N HIS A 147 -0.33 7.18 13.61
CA HIS A 147 -1.20 6.98 14.77
C HIS A 147 -0.85 7.99 15.90
N ALA A 148 -1.58 7.96 17.01
CA ALA A 148 -1.42 8.97 18.06
C ALA A 148 0.01 9.09 18.60
N LEU A 149 0.74 7.97 18.78
CA LEU A 149 2.09 8.04 19.35
C LEU A 149 3.06 8.79 18.44
N ASN A 150 3.14 8.44 17.15
CA ASN A 150 4.05 9.15 16.25
C ASN A 150 3.54 10.55 15.87
N ALA A 151 2.23 10.80 15.91
CA ALA A 151 1.67 12.13 15.75
C ALA A 151 2.01 13.05 16.94
N MET A 152 2.03 12.53 18.18
CA MET A 152 2.50 13.27 19.37
C MET A 152 4.02 13.52 19.34
N HIS A 153 4.77 12.60 18.77
CA HIS A 153 6.22 12.69 18.57
C HIS A 153 6.58 13.09 17.13
N MET A 154 5.78 13.95 16.51
CA MET A 154 5.92 14.34 15.11
C MET A 154 7.32 14.84 14.77
N ARG A 155 7.96 15.60 15.66
CA ARG A 155 9.32 16.08 15.46
C ARG A 155 10.32 14.94 15.28
N ASP A 156 10.21 13.90 16.08
CA ASP A 156 11.11 12.75 16.04
C ASP A 156 10.86 11.93 14.76
N LEU A 157 9.60 11.81 14.35
CA LEU A 157 9.24 11.20 13.08
C LEU A 157 9.82 11.96 11.88
N LEU A 158 9.74 13.29 11.87
CA LEU A 158 10.28 14.10 10.78
C LEU A 158 11.81 14.01 10.69
N PHE A 159 12.51 14.03 11.83
CA PHE A 159 13.96 13.81 11.86
C PHE A 159 14.34 12.40 11.38
N PHE A 160 13.55 11.38 11.76
CA PHE A 160 13.75 10.03 11.26
C PHE A 160 13.60 9.95 9.73
N ILE A 161 12.60 10.63 9.15
CA ILE A 161 12.46 10.71 7.69
C ILE A 161 13.70 11.35 7.06
N ASP A 162 14.22 12.44 7.65
CA ASP A 162 15.43 13.12 7.17
C ASP A 162 16.67 12.22 7.24
N ASP A 163 16.81 11.46 8.30
CA ASP A 163 17.96 10.56 8.48
C ASP A 163 17.87 9.35 7.54
N MET A 164 16.69 8.81 7.32
CA MET A 164 16.48 7.72 6.36
C MET A 164 16.67 8.20 4.90
N GLU A 165 16.24 9.42 4.56
CA GLU A 165 16.54 10.06 3.27
C GLU A 165 18.05 10.17 3.04
N LYS A 166 18.80 10.67 4.04
CA LYS A 166 20.28 10.76 3.99
C LYS A 166 20.94 9.38 3.88
N ALA A 167 20.38 8.37 4.55
CA ALA A 167 20.86 6.99 4.45
C ALA A 167 20.61 6.35 3.07
N GLY A 168 19.71 6.92 2.24
CA GLY A 168 19.44 6.45 0.88
C GLY A 168 18.02 5.97 0.63
N VAL A 169 17.11 6.04 1.60
CA VAL A 169 15.69 5.75 1.36
C VAL A 169 15.10 6.83 0.43
N ARG A 170 14.44 6.39 -0.64
CA ARG A 170 13.82 7.29 -1.62
C ARG A 170 12.30 7.15 -1.68
N PHE A 171 11.72 6.16 -1.01
CA PHE A 171 10.30 5.89 -1.05
C PHE A 171 9.73 5.67 0.34
N PHE A 172 8.70 6.44 0.69
CA PHE A 172 7.98 6.38 1.96
C PHE A 172 6.48 6.19 1.68
N ASN A 173 5.88 5.23 2.35
CA ASN A 173 4.45 4.96 2.24
C ASN A 173 3.76 5.20 3.58
N PHE A 174 3.00 6.28 3.68
CA PHE A 174 2.26 6.65 4.90
C PHE A 174 0.84 6.12 4.84
N HIS A 175 0.48 5.34 5.83
CA HIS A 175 -0.87 4.83 6.02
C HIS A 175 -1.48 5.48 7.26
N ASN A 176 -2.75 5.89 7.18
CA ASN A 176 -3.49 6.19 8.40
C ASN A 176 -3.83 4.89 9.13
N LEU A 177 -3.85 4.92 10.46
CA LEU A 177 -4.23 3.76 11.26
C LEU A 177 -5.66 3.32 10.93
N GLU A 178 -5.81 2.05 10.57
CA GLU A 178 -7.12 1.45 10.40
C GLU A 178 -7.71 1.12 11.77
N VAL A 179 -8.80 1.79 12.10
CA VAL A 179 -9.57 1.52 13.32
C VAL A 179 -10.77 0.68 12.96
N ASP A 180 -10.83 -0.53 13.43
CA ASP A 180 -12.00 -1.39 13.33
C ASP A 180 -12.37 -1.96 14.72
N ASN A 181 -13.35 -2.84 14.76
CA ASN A 181 -13.83 -3.43 16.02
C ASN A 181 -12.80 -4.35 16.70
N HIS A 182 -11.67 -4.63 16.04
CA HIS A 182 -10.60 -5.47 16.56
C HIS A 182 -9.41 -4.66 17.09
N LEU A 183 -9.42 -3.34 16.96
CA LEU A 183 -8.42 -2.51 17.57
C LEU A 183 -8.55 -2.55 19.09
N THR A 184 -7.58 -3.15 19.75
CA THR A 184 -7.59 -3.31 21.21
C THR A 184 -7.15 -2.05 21.95
N ASP A 185 -6.36 -1.21 21.30
CA ASP A 185 -5.82 0.04 21.88
C ASP A 185 -6.39 1.27 21.16
N PHE A 186 -7.52 1.76 21.65
CA PHE A 186 -8.15 2.98 21.14
C PHE A 186 -7.35 4.26 21.39
N THR A 187 -6.33 4.22 22.25
CA THR A 187 -5.46 5.39 22.49
C THR A 187 -4.59 5.73 21.28
N LEU A 188 -4.40 4.79 20.37
CA LEU A 188 -3.67 5.00 19.12
C LEU A 188 -4.49 5.73 18.05
N LYS A 189 -5.81 5.81 18.24
CA LYS A 189 -6.70 6.41 17.26
C LYS A 189 -6.51 7.91 17.17
N LEU A 190 -6.43 8.43 15.95
CA LEU A 190 -6.55 9.85 15.64
C LEU A 190 -7.96 10.15 15.10
N SER A 191 -8.48 11.32 15.46
CA SER A 191 -9.64 11.90 14.78
C SER A 191 -9.30 12.29 13.34
N ASP A 192 -10.30 12.54 12.49
CA ASP A 192 -10.08 13.02 11.12
C ASP A 192 -9.22 14.30 11.10
N THR A 193 -9.45 15.22 12.04
CA THR A 193 -8.68 16.46 12.16
C THR A 193 -7.23 16.21 12.55
N GLU A 194 -6.97 15.30 13.47
CA GLU A 194 -5.62 14.93 13.89
C GLU A 194 -4.88 14.17 12.79
N ASN A 195 -5.53 13.24 12.11
CA ASN A 195 -4.98 12.58 10.92
C ASN A 195 -4.61 13.62 9.85
N PHE A 196 -5.52 14.55 9.54
CA PHE A 196 -5.26 15.62 8.59
C PHE A 196 -4.04 16.45 8.99
N ARG A 197 -3.95 16.88 10.25
CA ARG A 197 -2.80 17.68 10.74
C ARG A 197 -1.49 16.90 10.62
N ALA A 198 -1.48 15.64 11.00
CA ALA A 198 -0.29 14.79 10.91
C ALA A 198 0.17 14.62 9.46
N PHE A 199 -0.73 14.24 8.56
CA PHE A 199 -0.41 14.07 7.13
C PHE A 199 -0.04 15.40 6.46
N ALA A 200 -0.72 16.50 6.78
CA ALA A 200 -0.36 17.82 6.28
C ALA A 200 1.05 18.23 6.73
N THR A 201 1.41 17.97 7.98
CA THR A 201 2.76 18.25 8.50
C THR A 201 3.82 17.45 7.76
N ILE A 202 3.60 16.15 7.54
CA ILE A 202 4.50 15.28 6.77
C ILE A 202 4.58 15.76 5.31
N TYR A 203 3.45 16.11 4.68
CA TYR A 203 3.42 16.63 3.32
C TYR A 203 4.29 17.87 3.16
N TRP A 204 4.09 18.89 4.01
CA TRP A 204 4.87 20.15 3.95
C TRP A 204 6.34 19.94 4.21
N HIS A 205 6.71 18.98 5.07
CA HIS A 205 8.09 18.61 5.33
C HIS A 205 8.77 17.92 4.15
N THR A 206 8.01 17.10 3.41
CA THR A 206 8.56 16.21 2.37
C THR A 206 8.39 16.72 0.95
N LYS A 207 7.44 17.65 0.67
CA LYS A 207 7.06 18.05 -0.69
C LYS A 207 8.21 18.57 -1.58
N ARG A 208 9.31 19.06 -1.00
CA ARG A 208 10.46 19.62 -1.73
C ARG A 208 11.70 18.72 -1.66
N LYS A 209 11.60 17.55 -1.06
CA LYS A 209 12.68 16.58 -0.96
C LYS A 209 12.71 15.69 -2.18
N ASP A 210 13.88 15.10 -2.46
CA ASP A 210 14.06 14.12 -3.53
C ASP A 210 13.64 12.72 -3.06
N ILE A 211 12.39 12.62 -2.61
CA ILE A 211 11.77 11.37 -2.14
C ILE A 211 10.33 11.27 -2.62
N ASP A 212 9.89 10.07 -2.89
CA ASP A 212 8.51 9.75 -3.19
C ASP A 212 7.74 9.41 -1.92
N CYS A 213 6.67 10.14 -1.66
CA CYS A 213 5.81 9.93 -0.50
C CYS A 213 4.38 9.59 -0.92
N LEU A 214 3.91 8.40 -0.59
CA LEU A 214 2.50 8.06 -0.70
C LEU A 214 1.78 8.40 0.61
N PRO A 215 0.53 8.82 0.55
CA PRO A 215 -0.37 8.93 -0.60
C PRO A 215 -0.22 10.23 -1.41
N PHE A 216 0.67 11.13 -1.05
CA PHE A 216 0.76 12.47 -1.63
C PHE A 216 1.04 12.42 -3.14
N LYS A 217 1.97 11.56 -3.58
CA LYS A 217 2.27 11.36 -5.00
C LYS A 217 1.04 10.89 -5.78
N ASP A 218 0.29 9.93 -5.24
CA ASP A 218 -0.94 9.44 -5.86
C ASP A 218 -1.99 10.54 -5.99
N ILE A 219 -2.22 11.30 -4.91
CA ILE A 219 -3.18 12.41 -4.91
C ILE A 219 -2.78 13.49 -5.93
N ARG A 220 -1.52 13.91 -5.96
CA ARG A 220 -1.02 14.87 -6.95
C ARG A 220 -1.23 14.36 -8.38
N SER A 221 -0.91 13.10 -8.64
CA SER A 221 -1.10 12.49 -9.96
C SER A 221 -2.57 12.44 -10.38
N LEU A 222 -3.47 12.10 -9.47
CA LEU A 222 -4.92 12.06 -9.73
C LEU A 222 -5.50 13.46 -10.03
N LEU A 223 -4.93 14.50 -9.45
CA LEU A 223 -5.37 15.88 -9.64
C LEU A 223 -4.80 16.54 -10.90
N THR A 224 -3.71 16.02 -11.46
CA THR A 224 -2.97 16.66 -12.57
C THR A 224 -2.96 15.86 -13.86
N VAL A 225 -3.17 14.54 -13.80
CA VAL A 225 -3.05 13.64 -14.96
C VAL A 225 -4.39 12.90 -15.19
N GLU A 226 -4.86 12.88 -16.44
CA GLU A 226 -6.13 12.24 -16.78
C GLU A 226 -6.15 10.72 -16.57
N LYS A 227 -5.02 10.06 -16.82
CA LYS A 227 -4.83 8.61 -16.64
C LYS A 227 -3.59 8.37 -15.80
N PRO A 228 -3.63 8.71 -14.51
CA PRO A 228 -2.48 8.57 -13.66
C PRO A 228 -2.18 7.10 -13.38
N TYR A 229 -0.91 6.82 -13.24
CA TYR A 229 -0.46 5.59 -12.65
C TYR A 229 -0.48 5.74 -11.12
N VAL A 230 -1.39 5.07 -10.46
CA VAL A 230 -1.59 5.16 -9.01
C VAL A 230 -1.83 3.78 -8.42
N SER A 231 -1.65 3.69 -7.14
CA SER A 231 -1.66 2.44 -6.42
C SER A 231 -3.03 2.01 -5.93
N CYS A 232 -3.17 0.72 -5.67
CA CYS A 232 -4.23 0.06 -4.89
C CYS A 232 -5.58 0.79 -4.95
N ILE A 233 -5.98 1.39 -3.83
CA ILE A 233 -7.28 2.08 -3.67
C ILE A 233 -7.48 3.26 -4.63
N TRP A 234 -6.42 3.94 -4.99
CA TRP A 234 -6.47 5.10 -5.88
C TRP A 234 -6.74 4.71 -7.33
N SER A 235 -6.32 3.50 -7.74
CA SER A 235 -6.66 2.97 -9.06
C SER A 235 -8.11 2.48 -9.14
N GLY A 236 -8.66 2.10 -8.01
CA GLY A 236 -10.03 1.62 -7.84
C GLY A 236 -10.09 0.19 -7.31
N CYS A 237 -10.68 0.01 -6.14
CA CYS A 237 -10.82 -1.29 -5.49
C CYS A 237 -12.28 -1.62 -5.21
N ASP A 238 -12.78 -2.61 -5.91
CA ASP A 238 -14.00 -3.34 -5.59
C ASP A 238 -13.59 -4.79 -5.32
N PRO A 239 -13.77 -5.32 -4.11
CA PRO A 239 -13.25 -6.64 -3.76
C PRO A 239 -13.89 -7.79 -4.56
N ILE A 240 -15.04 -7.56 -5.19
CA ILE A 240 -15.76 -8.58 -5.95
C ILE A 240 -15.47 -8.47 -7.45
N THR A 241 -15.50 -7.27 -8.02
CA THR A 241 -15.62 -7.07 -9.47
C THR A 241 -14.37 -6.49 -10.12
N THR A 242 -13.50 -5.80 -9.40
CA THR A 242 -12.25 -5.27 -9.96
C THR A 242 -11.06 -6.19 -9.69
N PRO A 243 -10.02 -6.13 -10.51
CA PRO A 243 -8.76 -6.84 -10.26
C PRO A 243 -7.94 -6.13 -9.17
N ALA A 244 -8.56 -5.82 -8.02
CA ALA A 244 -7.86 -5.29 -6.85
C ALA A 244 -6.79 -6.27 -6.38
N VAL A 245 -5.92 -5.83 -5.46
CA VAL A 245 -4.85 -6.66 -4.90
C VAL A 245 -5.40 -8.03 -4.49
N GLN A 246 -4.75 -9.07 -4.96
CA GLN A 246 -5.13 -10.46 -4.77
C GLN A 246 -4.04 -11.14 -3.95
N GLY A 247 -4.43 -11.96 -2.98
CA GLY A 247 -3.52 -12.78 -2.22
C GLY A 247 -3.38 -14.20 -2.81
N ILE A 248 -2.25 -14.83 -2.57
CA ILE A 248 -2.01 -16.26 -2.82
C ILE A 248 -1.33 -16.82 -1.56
N ASN A 249 -1.89 -17.87 -0.99
CA ASN A 249 -1.28 -18.56 0.16
C ASN A 249 -0.23 -19.60 -0.30
N ALA A 250 0.46 -20.22 0.66
CA ALA A 250 1.50 -21.21 0.36
C ALA A 250 0.99 -22.48 -0.37
N GLU A 251 -0.31 -22.78 -0.33
CA GLU A 251 -0.92 -23.86 -1.13
C GLU A 251 -1.25 -23.43 -2.56
N GLY A 252 -1.10 -22.16 -2.91
CA GLY A 252 -1.50 -21.62 -4.19
C GLY A 252 -2.99 -21.27 -4.30
N SER A 253 -3.73 -21.26 -3.20
CA SER A 253 -5.13 -20.81 -3.18
C SER A 253 -5.20 -19.30 -3.23
N LEU A 254 -6.15 -18.77 -4.03
CA LEU A 254 -6.39 -17.34 -4.14
C LEU A 254 -7.14 -16.82 -2.91
N THR A 255 -6.71 -15.67 -2.42
CA THR A 255 -7.35 -14.93 -1.33
C THR A 255 -7.58 -13.48 -1.75
N ASN A 256 -8.28 -12.71 -0.94
CA ASN A 256 -8.30 -11.26 -1.06
C ASN A 256 -7.06 -10.65 -0.38
N CYS A 257 -6.84 -9.34 -0.55
CA CYS A 257 -5.84 -8.64 0.23
C CYS A 257 -6.19 -8.69 1.73
N GLY A 258 -5.18 -8.60 2.60
CA GLY A 258 -5.38 -8.71 4.04
C GLY A 258 -6.38 -7.72 4.62
N ARG A 259 -6.49 -6.52 4.05
CA ARG A 259 -7.44 -5.48 4.50
C ARG A 259 -8.91 -5.86 4.27
N THR A 260 -9.21 -6.54 3.17
CA THR A 260 -10.58 -6.99 2.87
C THR A 260 -10.89 -8.37 3.42
N ASN A 261 -9.86 -9.11 3.86
CA ASN A 261 -9.98 -10.44 4.46
C ASN A 261 -9.71 -10.47 5.96
N LYS A 262 -9.98 -9.39 6.68
CA LYS A 262 -9.72 -9.27 8.14
C LYS A 262 -10.44 -10.33 8.98
N LEU A 263 -11.59 -10.76 8.53
CA LEU A 263 -12.43 -11.74 9.23
C LEU A 263 -12.21 -13.18 8.73
N GLY A 264 -11.19 -13.41 7.89
CA GLY A 264 -10.95 -14.71 7.28
C GLY A 264 -11.99 -15.10 6.21
N ILE A 265 -12.77 -14.14 5.75
CA ILE A 265 -13.79 -14.34 4.71
C ILE A 265 -13.19 -13.93 3.38
N ASP A 266 -12.89 -14.91 2.54
CA ASP A 266 -12.44 -14.65 1.17
C ASP A 266 -13.62 -14.28 0.28
N TRP A 267 -13.47 -13.17 -0.42
CA TRP A 267 -14.45 -12.71 -1.39
C TRP A 267 -14.11 -13.32 -2.75
N ILE A 268 -15.04 -14.10 -3.28
CA ILE A 268 -14.84 -14.72 -4.60
C ILE A 268 -14.95 -13.64 -5.65
N LYS A 269 -13.84 -13.35 -6.33
CA LYS A 269 -13.81 -12.42 -7.45
C LYS A 269 -14.51 -13.04 -8.65
N SER A 270 -15.48 -12.32 -9.21
CA SER A 270 -16.12 -12.72 -10.44
C SER A 270 -15.33 -12.20 -11.64
N ASN A 271 -14.56 -13.07 -12.30
CA ASN A 271 -13.86 -12.71 -13.53
C ASN A 271 -14.81 -12.39 -14.70
N ASN A 272 -16.09 -12.72 -14.56
CA ASN A 272 -17.11 -12.54 -15.60
C ASN A 272 -18.04 -11.36 -15.30
N TYR A 273 -17.81 -10.61 -14.23
CA TYR A 273 -18.68 -9.51 -13.82
C TYR A 273 -17.95 -8.18 -13.99
N PRO A 274 -18.13 -7.50 -15.11
CA PRO A 274 -17.40 -6.28 -15.43
C PRO A 274 -18.01 -5.04 -14.75
N SER A 275 -18.98 -5.20 -13.86
CA SER A 275 -19.65 -4.07 -13.23
C SER A 275 -18.77 -3.47 -12.11
N MET A 276 -18.80 -2.17 -12.03
CA MET A 276 -18.21 -1.42 -10.93
C MET A 276 -19.27 -1.12 -9.87
N GLU A 277 -19.90 -2.18 -9.33
CA GLU A 277 -21.08 -2.07 -8.46
C GLU A 277 -20.85 -1.16 -7.27
N ARG A 278 -19.70 -1.29 -6.61
CA ARG A 278 -19.37 -0.43 -5.49
C ARG A 278 -19.37 1.04 -5.90
N TYR A 279 -18.77 1.38 -7.03
CA TYR A 279 -18.69 2.77 -7.48
C TYR A 279 -20.03 3.31 -7.95
N GLN A 280 -20.85 2.47 -8.58
CA GLN A 280 -22.22 2.83 -8.96
C GLN A 280 -23.06 3.08 -7.70
N ALA A 281 -22.98 2.21 -6.70
CA ALA A 281 -23.65 2.39 -5.42
C ALA A 281 -23.22 3.68 -4.71
N LEU A 282 -21.90 3.94 -4.63
CA LEU A 282 -21.34 5.16 -4.04
C LEU A 282 -21.81 6.43 -4.77
N ALA A 283 -21.86 6.39 -6.11
CA ALA A 283 -22.25 7.54 -6.94
C ALA A 283 -23.69 8.00 -6.73
N ILE A 284 -24.62 7.06 -6.45
CA ILE A 284 -26.05 7.37 -6.28
C ILE A 284 -26.45 7.53 -4.81
N THR A 285 -25.68 7.00 -3.89
CA THR A 285 -26.00 7.02 -2.45
C THR A 285 -25.60 8.37 -1.84
N PRO A 286 -26.51 9.07 -1.13
CA PRO A 286 -26.19 10.30 -0.43
C PRO A 286 -25.09 10.12 0.63
N TYR A 287 -24.32 11.18 0.89
CA TYR A 287 -23.26 11.21 1.91
C TYR A 287 -23.75 10.71 3.28
N ALA A 288 -24.91 11.19 3.75
CA ALA A 288 -25.50 10.80 5.04
C ALA A 288 -25.86 9.30 5.13
N LYS A 289 -25.85 8.58 4.01
CA LYS A 289 -26.14 7.15 3.91
C LYS A 289 -24.91 6.33 3.47
N GLY A 290 -23.72 6.85 3.67
CA GLY A 290 -22.47 6.13 3.37
C GLY A 290 -21.97 6.26 1.93
N GLY A 291 -22.63 7.06 1.08
CA GLY A 291 -22.26 7.23 -0.32
C GLY A 291 -21.36 8.42 -0.60
N CYS A 292 -21.11 8.66 -1.89
CA CYS A 292 -20.27 9.75 -2.41
C CYS A 292 -21.03 10.63 -3.42
N LYS A 293 -22.38 10.59 -3.41
CA LYS A 293 -23.20 11.39 -4.31
C LYS A 293 -22.83 12.87 -4.19
N ASP A 294 -22.63 13.54 -5.32
CA ASP A 294 -22.27 14.95 -5.44
C ASP A 294 -20.90 15.35 -4.84
N CYS A 295 -20.04 14.39 -4.50
CA CYS A 295 -18.68 14.68 -4.02
C CYS A 295 -17.78 15.10 -5.19
N GLU A 296 -17.17 16.28 -5.09
CA GLU A 296 -16.29 16.81 -6.15
C GLU A 296 -14.99 16.03 -6.35
N TYR A 297 -14.50 15.29 -5.33
CA TYR A 297 -13.30 14.44 -5.38
C TYR A 297 -13.62 12.97 -5.60
N PHE A 298 -14.83 12.60 -5.98
CA PHE A 298 -15.20 11.20 -6.12
C PHE A 298 -14.35 10.46 -7.17
N PHE A 299 -14.02 11.11 -8.28
CA PHE A 299 -13.16 10.55 -9.32
C PHE A 299 -11.75 10.16 -8.82
N ALA A 300 -11.23 10.93 -7.87
CA ALA A 300 -9.92 10.69 -7.26
C ALA A 300 -10.01 9.73 -6.06
N CYS A 301 -10.86 10.05 -5.09
CA CYS A 301 -11.01 9.32 -3.83
C CYS A 301 -11.65 7.93 -4.00
N LYS A 302 -12.63 7.79 -4.89
CA LYS A 302 -13.38 6.53 -5.16
C LYS A 302 -13.95 5.85 -3.92
N GLY A 303 -14.22 6.62 -2.85
CA GLY A 303 -14.72 6.10 -1.58
C GLY A 303 -13.70 5.36 -0.74
N GLN A 304 -12.41 5.37 -1.13
CA GLN A 304 -11.27 4.73 -0.45
C GLN A 304 -11.43 3.20 -0.25
N CYS A 305 -10.64 2.64 0.64
CA CYS A 305 -10.54 1.20 0.85
C CYS A 305 -11.88 0.60 1.34
N PRO A 306 -12.42 -0.43 0.69
CA PRO A 306 -13.60 -1.15 1.17
C PRO A 306 -13.38 -1.82 2.53
N GLY A 307 -12.14 -2.15 2.89
CA GLY A 307 -11.79 -2.67 4.21
C GLY A 307 -11.95 -1.66 5.36
N THR A 308 -12.11 -0.37 5.05
CA THR A 308 -12.37 0.71 6.04
C THR A 308 -13.76 1.31 5.90
N ALA A 309 -14.67 0.62 5.21
CA ALA A 309 -16.01 1.11 4.92
C ALA A 309 -16.84 1.32 6.20
N ILE A 310 -17.75 2.29 6.15
CA ILE A 310 -18.73 2.55 7.20
C ILE A 310 -19.56 1.27 7.43
N ASP A 311 -19.81 0.95 8.70
CA ASP A 311 -20.63 -0.19 9.14
C ASP A 311 -20.14 -1.57 8.65
N GLY A 312 -18.89 -1.65 8.18
CA GLY A 312 -18.33 -2.88 7.63
C GLY A 312 -18.94 -3.30 6.28
N ASP A 313 -19.84 -2.51 5.71
CA ASP A 313 -20.38 -2.79 4.38
C ASP A 313 -19.41 -2.25 3.30
N TRP A 314 -18.75 -3.15 2.59
CA TRP A 314 -17.77 -2.85 1.55
C TRP A 314 -18.27 -1.90 0.46
N ARG A 315 -19.60 -1.80 0.27
CA ARG A 315 -20.24 -0.89 -0.71
C ARG A 315 -20.21 0.56 -0.26
N ASN A 316 -20.09 0.81 1.04
CA ASN A 316 -20.02 2.15 1.60
C ASN A 316 -18.63 2.78 1.38
N ARG A 317 -18.56 4.11 1.49
CA ARG A 317 -17.29 4.84 1.56
C ARG A 317 -16.56 4.56 2.87
N THR A 318 -15.28 4.90 2.89
CA THR A 318 -14.47 4.85 4.12
C THR A 318 -15.06 5.71 5.23
N LYS A 319 -14.89 5.29 6.47
CA LYS A 319 -15.20 6.09 7.67
C LYS A 319 -14.29 7.31 7.81
N ASP A 320 -13.07 7.25 7.25
CA ASP A 320 -12.06 8.33 7.30
C ASP A 320 -12.26 9.38 6.17
N CYS A 321 -13.49 9.53 5.70
CA CYS A 321 -13.82 10.35 4.52
C CYS A 321 -13.45 11.83 4.69
N VAL A 322 -13.69 12.41 5.87
CA VAL A 322 -13.40 13.83 6.13
C VAL A 322 -11.90 14.08 6.09
N PHE A 323 -11.09 13.19 6.65
CA PHE A 323 -9.64 13.25 6.56
C PHE A 323 -9.15 13.24 5.10
N TRP A 324 -9.59 12.26 4.30
CA TRP A 324 -9.17 12.14 2.91
C TRP A 324 -9.61 13.32 2.05
N TYR A 325 -10.84 13.77 2.24
CA TYR A 325 -11.36 14.96 1.54
C TYR A 325 -10.47 16.18 1.83
N SER A 326 -10.20 16.47 3.12
CA SER A 326 -9.39 17.62 3.53
C SER A 326 -7.96 17.54 3.01
N LEU A 327 -7.36 16.34 2.98
CA LEU A 327 -6.01 16.15 2.47
C LEU A 327 -5.94 16.37 0.95
N ILE A 328 -6.91 15.87 0.19
CA ILE A 328 -6.99 16.08 -1.26
C ILE A 328 -7.18 17.56 -1.57
N ASP A 329 -8.08 18.23 -0.85
CA ASP A 329 -8.37 19.65 -1.03
C ASP A 329 -7.15 20.53 -0.74
N MET A 330 -6.44 20.27 0.36
CA MET A 330 -5.19 20.95 0.71
C MET A 330 -4.12 20.78 -0.40
N ILE A 331 -3.90 19.56 -0.87
CA ILE A 331 -2.91 19.28 -1.92
C ILE A 331 -3.31 19.95 -3.24
N ARG A 332 -4.62 19.98 -3.55
CA ARG A 332 -5.10 20.72 -4.72
C ARG A 332 -4.82 22.23 -4.61
N GLY A 333 -5.09 22.81 -3.45
CA GLY A 333 -4.77 24.23 -3.19
C GLY A 333 -3.29 24.52 -3.39
N ASP A 334 -2.42 23.70 -2.82
CA ASP A 334 -0.96 23.82 -2.96
C ASP A 334 -0.48 23.69 -4.42
N LEU A 335 -1.09 22.79 -5.21
CA LEU A 335 -0.79 22.68 -6.64
C LEU A 335 -1.17 23.94 -7.41
N VAL A 336 -2.31 24.52 -7.11
CA VAL A 336 -2.76 25.79 -7.74
C VAL A 336 -1.83 26.94 -7.35
N ASP A 337 -1.45 27.04 -6.08
CA ASP A 337 -0.53 28.09 -5.57
C ASP A 337 0.88 27.95 -6.19
N ASP A 338 1.35 26.72 -6.42
CA ASP A 338 2.60 26.43 -7.12
C ASP A 338 2.48 26.63 -8.67
N GLY A 339 1.30 27.04 -9.19
CA GLY A 339 1.06 27.24 -10.62
C GLY A 339 0.99 25.95 -11.46
N VAL A 340 0.80 24.80 -10.80
CA VAL A 340 0.67 23.51 -11.48
C VAL A 340 -0.74 23.36 -12.04
N PRO A 341 -0.91 23.07 -13.35
CA PRO A 341 -2.23 22.83 -13.92
C PRO A 341 -2.94 21.67 -13.24
N VAL A 342 -4.15 21.91 -12.74
CA VAL A 342 -5.01 20.88 -12.14
C VAL A 342 -6.20 20.58 -13.05
N LEU A 343 -6.71 19.35 -12.97
CA LEU A 343 -7.88 18.93 -13.74
C LEU A 343 -9.11 19.72 -13.30
N ASP A 344 -10.03 20.01 -14.24
CA ASP A 344 -11.37 20.46 -13.91
C ASP A 344 -12.13 19.33 -13.18
N LEU A 345 -12.48 19.58 -11.92
CA LEU A 345 -13.07 18.55 -11.03
C LEU A 345 -14.42 18.06 -11.56
N LYS A 346 -15.23 18.97 -12.14
CA LYS A 346 -16.54 18.62 -12.67
C LYS A 346 -16.41 17.71 -13.88
N GLU A 347 -15.51 18.06 -14.79
CA GLU A 347 -15.25 17.28 -15.99
C GLU A 347 -14.64 15.91 -15.64
N ALA A 348 -13.67 15.87 -14.72
CA ALA A 348 -13.05 14.64 -14.23
C ALA A 348 -14.08 13.71 -13.59
N ASN A 349 -14.97 14.21 -12.73
CA ASN A 349 -16.08 13.44 -12.17
C ASN A 349 -17.03 12.93 -13.24
N GLN A 350 -17.40 13.76 -14.20
CA GLN A 350 -18.30 13.34 -15.29
C GLN A 350 -17.68 12.24 -16.15
N ARG A 351 -16.36 12.31 -16.43
CA ARG A 351 -15.64 11.23 -17.13
C ARG A 351 -15.64 9.94 -16.32
N PHE A 352 -15.35 10.04 -15.03
CA PHE A 352 -15.36 8.87 -14.14
C PHE A 352 -16.74 8.24 -14.06
N LEU A 353 -17.80 9.03 -13.84
CA LEU A 353 -19.19 8.55 -13.81
C LEU A 353 -19.57 7.86 -15.12
N ARG A 354 -19.24 8.45 -16.28
CA ARG A 354 -19.46 7.77 -17.57
C ARG A 354 -18.74 6.42 -17.64
N SER A 355 -17.52 6.31 -17.11
CA SER A 355 -16.74 5.07 -17.16
C SER A 355 -17.34 3.94 -16.32
N ILE A 356 -17.89 4.25 -15.14
CA ILE A 356 -18.49 3.23 -14.25
C ILE A 356 -19.88 2.75 -14.72
N TYR A 357 -20.55 3.52 -15.59
CA TYR A 357 -21.84 3.14 -16.19
C TYR A 357 -21.72 2.68 -17.64
N ALA A 358 -20.53 2.77 -18.24
CA ALA A 358 -20.34 2.29 -19.59
C ALA A 358 -20.47 0.76 -19.62
N PRO A 359 -21.17 0.19 -20.63
CA PRO A 359 -21.14 -1.25 -20.81
C PRO A 359 -19.71 -1.70 -21.03
N PRO A 360 -19.32 -2.90 -20.55
CA PRO A 360 -17.97 -3.41 -20.72
C PRO A 360 -17.66 -3.47 -22.21
N SER A 361 -16.62 -2.78 -22.64
CA SER A 361 -16.11 -2.95 -24.00
C SER A 361 -15.54 -4.37 -24.12
N ARG A 362 -15.80 -5.06 -25.24
CA ARG A 362 -15.20 -6.37 -25.52
C ARG A 362 -13.67 -6.40 -25.40
N GLN A 363 -13.02 -5.23 -25.36
CA GLN A 363 -11.57 -5.06 -25.19
C GLN A 363 -11.13 -5.05 -23.71
N GLN A 364 -12.04 -4.90 -22.73
CA GLN A 364 -11.69 -4.99 -21.31
C GLN A 364 -11.58 -6.43 -20.80
N THR A 365 -11.99 -7.41 -21.58
CA THR A 365 -11.74 -8.83 -21.31
C THR A 365 -10.37 -9.31 -21.82
N GLN A 366 -9.72 -8.56 -22.67
CA GLN A 366 -8.28 -8.66 -22.86
C GLN A 366 -7.67 -7.70 -21.86
N HIS A 367 -7.02 -8.22 -20.85
CA HIS A 367 -6.28 -7.47 -19.88
C HIS A 367 -5.79 -6.17 -20.45
N SER A 368 -6.21 -5.06 -19.88
CA SER A 368 -5.44 -3.86 -20.00
C SER A 368 -4.03 -4.23 -19.53
N ASP A 369 -3.10 -4.37 -20.46
CA ASP A 369 -1.66 -4.30 -20.22
C ASP A 369 -1.26 -2.88 -19.77
N THR A 370 -2.13 -2.21 -19.02
CA THR A 370 -1.73 -1.06 -18.22
C THR A 370 -1.07 -1.65 -16.98
N PRO A 371 0.24 -1.54 -16.86
CA PRO A 371 0.93 -2.02 -15.69
C PRO A 371 0.36 -1.27 -14.49
N HIS A 372 -0.33 -1.96 -13.60
CA HIS A 372 -0.51 -1.49 -12.24
C HIS A 372 0.89 -1.46 -11.64
N GLY A 373 1.38 -0.27 -11.31
CA GLY A 373 2.72 -0.08 -10.82
C GLY A 373 2.99 -0.89 -9.60
N ASP A 374 4.10 -1.51 -9.72
CA ASP A 374 4.73 -2.10 -8.58
C ASP A 374 4.92 -1.00 -7.55
N TYR A 375 4.31 -1.15 -6.39
CA TYR A 375 4.56 -0.34 -5.20
C TYR A 375 6.01 -0.47 -4.73
N HIS A 376 6.73 -1.34 -5.37
CA HIS A 376 8.14 -1.55 -5.23
C HIS A 376 8.79 -0.75 -6.37
N GLY A 377 9.14 0.50 -6.04
CA GLY A 377 9.58 1.51 -6.97
C GLY A 377 10.56 1.00 -8.02
N ASP A 378 10.22 1.27 -9.24
CA ASP A 378 11.14 1.20 -10.37
C ASP A 378 12.20 2.31 -10.19
N HIS A 379 13.24 2.04 -9.42
CA HIS A 379 14.35 2.96 -9.16
C HIS A 379 15.57 2.69 -10.05
N THR A 380 15.40 2.06 -11.20
CA THR A 380 16.56 1.70 -12.04
C THR A 380 16.81 2.58 -13.26
N ASP A 381 16.09 3.71 -13.46
CA ASP A 381 16.36 4.60 -14.60
C ASP A 381 16.60 6.07 -14.22
N PHE A 382 17.41 6.33 -13.19
CA PHE A 382 18.05 7.63 -13.00
C PHE A 382 19.57 7.49 -13.04
N THR A 383 20.11 7.04 -14.18
CA THR A 383 21.52 7.27 -14.48
C THR A 383 21.62 8.28 -15.61
N SER A 384 22.16 9.45 -15.23
CA SER A 384 22.91 10.38 -16.08
C SER A 384 22.17 11.06 -17.25
N ASN A 385 21.59 12.24 -16.97
CA ASN A 385 21.76 13.38 -17.86
C ASN A 385 22.08 14.63 -17.03
N ALA A 386 23.28 14.65 -16.48
CA ALA A 386 23.90 15.89 -16.04
C ALA A 386 24.39 16.61 -17.31
N SER A 387 23.56 17.46 -17.89
CA SER A 387 23.98 18.46 -18.87
C SER A 387 24.81 19.51 -18.13
N GLN A 388 26.08 19.58 -18.50
CA GLN A 388 26.99 20.66 -18.10
C GLN A 388 26.41 22.04 -18.44
N PRO A 389 26.66 23.08 -17.63
CA PRO A 389 26.29 24.43 -17.95
C PRO A 389 27.18 24.95 -19.10
N PRO A 390 26.67 25.81 -19.98
CA PRO A 390 27.47 26.43 -21.01
C PRO A 390 28.47 27.44 -20.40
N LYS A 391 29.63 27.50 -21.04
CA LYS A 391 30.70 28.45 -20.71
C LYS A 391 30.27 29.90 -20.94
#